data_9fbcdb7945241365e60c02dcca9118a3
#
_entry.id   9fbcdb7945241365e60c02dcca9118a3
#
_cell.length_a   1.000
_cell.length_b   1.000
_cell.length_c   1.000
_cell.angle_alpha   90.00
_cell.angle_beta   90.00
_cell.angle_gamma   90.00
#
_symmetry.space_group_name_H-M   'P 1'
#
loop_
_entity.id
_entity.type
_entity.pdbx_description
1 polymer ?
#
loop_
_entity_poly.entity_id
_entity_poly.type
_entity_poly.pdbx_seq_one_letter_code
_entity_poly.pdbx_strand_id
1 'polypeptide(L)'
;KCKKIVVVGSTNVDLIARVSHLPEPGETIGDAEYCLSYGGKGANQAIAAARSGGHVSFISCLGDDAYADTLITSFVDSGIDVDYIQKCVRHSTGIAFIFVAENGENCIAVAPGANNLLRGERMDTILPVIKEADALVLQLEIPYESVISLIEYAHTVDTKIILNPAPAKQIPSYILEKVDILILNETEAMLIAGQSLDFSEP
;
A
#
# COMPACT_ATOMS: atom_id res chain seq x y z
N LYS A 1 -20.98 17.19 1.88
CA LYS A 1 -20.23 17.07 0.62
C LYS A 1 -19.35 15.85 0.75
N CYS A 2 -19.38 14.94 -0.23
CA CYS A 2 -18.50 13.78 -0.24
C CYS A 2 -17.04 14.27 -0.35
N LYS A 3 -16.13 13.68 0.43
CA LYS A 3 -14.73 14.06 0.44
C LYS A 3 -13.99 13.41 -0.72
N LYS A 4 -13.21 14.19 -1.46
CA LYS A 4 -12.30 13.71 -2.49
C LYS A 4 -11.03 13.18 -1.82
N ILE A 5 -10.73 11.90 -2.01
CA ILE A 5 -9.57 11.24 -1.42
C ILE A 5 -8.70 10.69 -2.55
N VAL A 6 -7.44 11.04 -2.55
CA VAL A 6 -6.44 10.43 -3.42
C VAL A 6 -5.65 9.42 -2.61
N VAL A 7 -5.61 8.18 -3.07
CA VAL A 7 -4.76 7.13 -2.50
C VAL A 7 -3.65 6.83 -3.51
N VAL A 8 -2.40 6.98 -3.10
CA VAL A 8 -1.24 6.59 -3.92
C VAL A 8 -0.54 5.44 -3.23
N GLY A 9 -0.48 4.28 -3.88
CA GLY A 9 0.09 3.12 -3.19
C GLY A 9 0.11 1.83 -3.99
N SER A 10 0.48 0.78 -3.28
CA SER A 10 0.68 -0.56 -3.79
C SER A 10 -0.61 -1.29 -4.10
N THR A 11 -0.49 -2.20 -5.06
CA THR A 11 -1.47 -3.26 -5.32
C THR A 11 -0.73 -4.59 -5.43
N ASN A 12 -1.17 -5.59 -4.67
CA ASN A 12 -0.57 -6.92 -4.65
C ASN A 12 -1.61 -8.01 -4.89
N VAL A 13 -1.12 -9.12 -5.41
CA VAL A 13 -1.80 -10.42 -5.35
C VAL A 13 -1.16 -11.22 -4.23
N ASP A 14 -1.95 -11.64 -3.27
CA ASP A 14 -1.51 -12.42 -2.12
C ASP A 14 -1.72 -13.91 -2.43
N LEU A 15 -0.62 -14.63 -2.63
CA LEU A 15 -0.60 -16.08 -2.83
C LEU A 15 -0.39 -16.74 -1.46
N ILE A 16 -1.47 -17.25 -0.89
CA ILE A 16 -1.49 -17.76 0.48
C ILE A 16 -1.46 -19.28 0.45
N ALA A 17 -0.46 -19.87 1.08
CA ALA A 17 -0.37 -21.30 1.35
C ALA A 17 -0.59 -21.55 2.85
N ARG A 18 -1.66 -22.26 3.19
CA ARG A 18 -1.90 -22.76 4.54
C ARG A 18 -1.20 -24.10 4.70
N VAL A 19 -0.37 -24.23 5.71
CA VAL A 19 0.52 -25.37 5.93
C VAL A 19 0.42 -25.84 7.40
N SER A 20 0.75 -27.09 7.65
CA SER A 20 0.80 -27.62 9.03
C SER A 20 1.87 -26.91 9.88
N HIS A 21 3.00 -26.57 9.27
CA HIS A 21 4.10 -25.80 9.88
C HIS A 21 4.86 -25.03 8.78
N LEU A 22 5.67 -24.03 9.14
CA LEU A 22 6.51 -23.33 8.17
C LEU A 22 7.61 -24.27 7.66
N PRO A 23 7.82 -24.39 6.31
CA PRO A 23 8.81 -25.31 5.76
C PRO A 23 10.24 -24.96 6.21
N GLU A 24 11.00 -25.97 6.59
CA GLU A 24 12.44 -25.82 6.83
C GLU A 24 13.22 -25.85 5.50
N PRO A 25 14.46 -25.33 5.48
CA PRO A 25 15.31 -25.39 4.29
C PRO A 25 15.48 -26.83 3.78
N GLY A 26 15.05 -27.08 2.54
CA GLY A 26 15.12 -28.40 1.90
C GLY A 26 13.92 -29.31 2.14
N GLU A 27 12.95 -28.88 2.96
CA GLU A 27 11.70 -29.60 3.20
C GLU A 27 10.68 -29.36 2.08
N THR A 28 9.84 -30.39 1.83
CA THR A 28 8.68 -30.30 0.96
C THR A 28 7.44 -30.64 1.74
N ILE A 29 6.50 -29.71 1.89
CA ILE A 29 5.18 -29.92 2.49
C ILE A 29 4.19 -30.23 1.37
N GLY A 30 3.54 -31.39 1.41
CA GLY A 30 2.67 -31.87 0.33
C GLY A 30 1.17 -31.69 0.56
N ASP A 31 0.76 -31.18 1.70
CA ASP A 31 -0.63 -31.03 2.16
C ASP A 31 -1.11 -29.57 2.27
N ALA A 32 -0.40 -28.66 1.61
CA ALA A 32 -0.72 -27.23 1.65
C ALA A 32 -2.06 -26.91 0.95
N GLU A 33 -2.89 -26.11 1.59
CA GLU A 33 -4.06 -25.49 0.98
C GLU A 33 -3.68 -24.13 0.37
N TYR A 34 -4.06 -23.92 -0.89
CA TYR A 34 -3.79 -22.66 -1.60
C TYR A 34 -5.03 -21.78 -1.68
N CYS A 35 -4.88 -20.50 -1.41
CA CYS A 35 -5.86 -19.50 -1.78
C CYS A 35 -5.18 -18.23 -2.32
N LEU A 36 -5.93 -17.52 -3.17
CA LEU A 36 -5.53 -16.25 -3.72
C LEU A 36 -6.40 -15.15 -3.11
N SER A 37 -5.77 -14.06 -2.72
CA SER A 37 -6.46 -12.84 -2.28
C SER A 37 -5.85 -11.63 -2.99
N TYR A 38 -6.57 -10.54 -2.99
CA TYR A 38 -6.06 -9.27 -3.48
C TYR A 38 -5.75 -8.37 -2.29
N GLY A 39 -4.57 -7.75 -2.33
CA GLY A 39 -4.01 -7.00 -1.24
C GLY A 39 -3.17 -5.82 -1.73
N GLY A 40 -2.20 -5.46 -0.92
CA GLY A 40 -1.42 -4.23 -1.03
C GLY A 40 -2.03 -3.13 -0.17
N LYS A 41 -1.18 -2.45 0.60
CA LYS A 41 -1.65 -1.42 1.56
C LYS A 41 -2.41 -0.28 0.86
N GLY A 42 -1.94 0.14 -0.33
CA GLY A 42 -2.63 1.14 -1.14
C GLY A 42 -4.02 0.70 -1.55
N ALA A 43 -4.16 -0.49 -2.16
CA ALA A 43 -5.44 -1.04 -2.58
C ALA A 43 -6.41 -1.21 -1.41
N ASN A 44 -5.95 -1.75 -0.28
CA ASN A 44 -6.78 -1.93 0.91
C ASN A 44 -7.30 -0.60 1.46
N GLN A 45 -6.47 0.44 1.49
CA GLN A 45 -6.88 1.77 1.97
C GLN A 45 -7.83 2.44 0.97
N ALA A 46 -7.62 2.31 -0.34
CA ALA A 46 -8.53 2.84 -1.36
C ALA A 46 -9.92 2.20 -1.24
N ILE A 47 -10.00 0.86 -1.11
CA ILE A 47 -11.25 0.13 -0.92
C ILE A 47 -11.94 0.54 0.39
N ALA A 48 -11.19 0.64 1.49
CA ALA A 48 -11.74 1.04 2.78
C ALA A 48 -12.32 2.47 2.72
N ALA A 49 -11.61 3.42 2.11
CA ALA A 49 -12.05 4.79 1.95
C ALA A 49 -13.32 4.89 1.08
N ALA A 50 -13.38 4.15 -0.04
CA ALA A 50 -14.56 4.12 -0.91
C ALA A 50 -15.77 3.52 -0.19
N ARG A 51 -15.61 2.39 0.51
CA ARG A 51 -16.67 1.76 1.31
C ARG A 51 -17.17 2.63 2.46
N SER A 52 -16.32 3.55 2.94
CA SER A 52 -16.69 4.55 3.96
C SER A 52 -17.38 5.79 3.37
N GLY A 53 -17.69 5.80 2.06
CA GLY A 53 -18.40 6.87 1.37
C GLY A 53 -17.50 7.98 0.82
N GLY A 54 -16.19 7.79 0.76
CA GLY A 54 -15.25 8.70 0.09
C GLY A 54 -15.38 8.63 -1.43
N HIS A 55 -15.13 9.74 -2.12
CA HIS A 55 -14.88 9.75 -3.57
C HIS A 55 -13.40 9.56 -3.81
N VAL A 56 -13.02 8.34 -4.17
CA VAL A 56 -11.63 7.89 -4.18
C VAL A 56 -11.07 7.81 -5.60
N SER A 57 -9.95 8.49 -5.85
CA SER A 57 -9.09 8.25 -7.02
C SER A 57 -7.88 7.44 -6.57
N PHE A 58 -7.69 6.26 -7.15
CA PHE A 58 -6.60 5.35 -6.79
C PHE A 58 -5.48 5.40 -7.82
N ILE A 59 -4.28 5.70 -7.35
CA ILE A 59 -3.08 5.82 -8.16
C ILE A 59 -2.15 4.66 -7.82
N SER A 60 -1.95 3.77 -8.79
CA SER A 60 -1.16 2.56 -8.61
C SER A 60 -0.55 2.10 -9.93
N CYS A 61 0.40 1.17 -9.87
CA CYS A 61 0.94 0.48 -11.02
C CYS A 61 0.64 -1.01 -10.93
N LEU A 62 0.09 -1.57 -12.00
CA LEU A 62 -0.13 -3.00 -12.18
C LEU A 62 0.79 -3.52 -13.28
N GLY A 63 1.06 -4.82 -13.27
CA GLY A 63 1.70 -5.50 -14.38
C GLY A 63 0.79 -5.62 -15.59
N ASP A 64 1.35 -6.07 -16.70
CA ASP A 64 0.59 -6.50 -17.87
C ASP A 64 0.44 -8.03 -17.81
N ASP A 65 -0.35 -8.48 -16.83
CA ASP A 65 -0.56 -9.88 -16.49
C ASP A 65 -2.04 -10.21 -16.26
N ALA A 66 -2.33 -11.49 -16.02
CA ALA A 66 -3.70 -11.98 -15.86
C ALA A 66 -4.46 -11.37 -14.65
N TYR A 67 -3.75 -10.77 -13.68
CA TYR A 67 -4.37 -10.22 -12.50
C TYR A 67 -4.86 -8.78 -12.69
N ALA A 68 -4.22 -8.03 -13.61
CA ALA A 68 -4.46 -6.60 -13.75
C ALA A 68 -5.92 -6.26 -14.07
N ASP A 69 -6.55 -6.96 -15.02
CA ASP A 69 -7.94 -6.69 -15.41
C ASP A 69 -8.93 -7.04 -14.31
N THR A 70 -8.69 -8.12 -13.57
CA THR A 70 -9.52 -8.53 -12.45
C THR A 70 -9.44 -7.51 -11.29
N LEU A 71 -8.23 -7.02 -11.00
CA LEU A 71 -8.00 -6.00 -9.99
C LEU A 71 -8.69 -4.68 -10.34
N ILE A 72 -8.52 -4.20 -11.58
CA ILE A 72 -9.19 -2.97 -12.07
C ILE A 72 -10.70 -3.11 -11.97
N THR A 73 -11.27 -4.24 -12.40
CA THR A 73 -12.71 -4.50 -12.29
C THR A 73 -13.17 -4.44 -10.85
N SER A 74 -12.45 -5.07 -9.93
CA SER A 74 -12.77 -5.05 -8.49
C SER A 74 -12.74 -3.63 -7.89
N PHE A 75 -11.83 -2.76 -8.34
CA PHE A 75 -11.78 -1.37 -7.90
C PHE A 75 -12.97 -0.57 -8.45
N VAL A 76 -13.32 -0.75 -9.73
CA VAL A 76 -14.49 -0.10 -10.34
C VAL A 76 -15.77 -0.53 -9.63
N ASP A 77 -15.94 -1.82 -9.34
CA ASP A 77 -17.09 -2.36 -8.61
C ASP A 77 -17.18 -1.82 -7.17
N SER A 78 -16.04 -1.41 -6.62
CA SER A 78 -15.94 -0.75 -5.31
C SER A 78 -16.20 0.76 -5.37
N GLY A 79 -16.51 1.33 -6.56
CA GLY A 79 -16.76 2.76 -6.75
C GLY A 79 -15.49 3.64 -6.74
N ILE A 80 -14.34 3.04 -7.04
CA ILE A 80 -13.04 3.75 -7.09
C ILE A 80 -12.79 4.23 -8.52
N ASP A 81 -12.35 5.48 -8.67
CA ASP A 81 -11.81 6.01 -9.91
C ASP A 81 -10.43 5.40 -10.19
N VAL A 82 -10.31 4.73 -11.33
CA VAL A 82 -9.13 3.95 -11.75
C VAL A 82 -8.35 4.60 -12.90
N ASP A 83 -8.71 5.81 -13.31
CA ASP A 83 -8.11 6.49 -14.47
C ASP A 83 -6.60 6.70 -14.32
N TYR A 84 -6.10 6.67 -13.08
CA TYR A 84 -4.69 6.84 -12.73
C TYR A 84 -3.97 5.52 -12.43
N ILE A 85 -4.60 4.37 -12.66
CA ILE A 85 -3.94 3.07 -12.59
C ILE A 85 -3.23 2.79 -13.90
N GLN A 86 -1.93 2.55 -13.83
CA GLN A 86 -1.09 2.30 -15.02
C GLN A 86 -0.76 0.82 -15.15
N LYS A 87 -1.03 0.23 -16.33
CA LYS A 87 -0.50 -1.08 -16.71
C LYS A 87 0.92 -0.94 -17.25
N CYS A 88 1.84 -1.70 -16.67
CA CYS A 88 3.26 -1.64 -16.96
C CYS A 88 3.72 -2.86 -17.75
N VAL A 89 3.89 -2.69 -19.06
CA VAL A 89 4.35 -3.75 -19.97
C VAL A 89 5.67 -4.35 -19.50
N ARG A 90 5.81 -5.69 -19.59
CA ARG A 90 6.99 -6.47 -19.16
C ARG A 90 7.28 -6.46 -17.65
N HIS A 91 6.33 -6.06 -16.84
CA HIS A 91 6.41 -6.15 -15.38
C HIS A 91 5.24 -6.97 -14.87
N SER A 92 5.45 -7.68 -13.76
CA SER A 92 4.38 -8.35 -13.02
C SER A 92 3.68 -7.36 -12.09
N THR A 93 2.41 -7.59 -11.80
CA THR A 93 1.76 -7.02 -10.61
C THR A 93 2.53 -7.42 -9.35
N GLY A 94 2.48 -6.62 -8.32
CA GLY A 94 3.07 -6.97 -7.02
C GLY A 94 2.51 -8.28 -6.49
N ILE A 95 3.36 -9.14 -5.93
CA ILE A 95 2.96 -10.45 -5.39
C ILE A 95 3.51 -10.58 -3.96
N ALA A 96 2.65 -11.00 -3.05
CA ALA A 96 3.05 -11.47 -1.73
C ALA A 96 2.91 -13.00 -1.67
N PHE A 97 4.00 -13.70 -1.36
CA PHE A 97 4.02 -15.11 -1.06
C PHE A 97 3.87 -15.27 0.45
N ILE A 98 2.79 -15.89 0.89
CA ILE A 98 2.42 -15.94 2.30
C ILE A 98 2.24 -17.40 2.70
N PHE A 99 3.06 -17.88 3.63
CA PHE A 99 2.85 -19.14 4.31
C PHE A 99 2.20 -18.86 5.66
N VAL A 100 1.16 -19.61 6.00
CA VAL A 100 0.46 -19.50 7.29
C VAL A 100 0.39 -20.89 7.89
N ALA A 101 1.08 -21.09 9.01
CA ALA A 101 1.08 -22.33 9.76
C ALA A 101 -0.15 -22.47 10.66
N GLU A 102 -0.53 -23.70 11.05
CA GLU A 102 -1.67 -23.97 11.94
C GLU A 102 -1.56 -23.28 13.30
N ASN A 103 -0.34 -23.07 13.79
CA ASN A 103 -0.09 -22.35 15.05
C ASN A 103 -0.25 -20.83 14.95
N GLY A 104 -0.58 -20.31 13.73
CA GLY A 104 -0.75 -18.89 13.46
C GLY A 104 0.53 -18.13 13.08
N GLU A 105 1.68 -18.78 13.09
CA GLU A 105 2.92 -18.19 12.57
C GLU A 105 2.82 -17.99 11.06
N ASN A 106 3.48 -16.95 10.53
CA ASN A 106 3.52 -16.69 9.10
C ASN A 106 4.92 -16.33 8.63
N CYS A 107 5.15 -16.58 7.35
CA CYS A 107 6.35 -16.14 6.64
C CYS A 107 5.91 -15.48 5.34
N ILE A 108 6.38 -14.25 5.10
CA ILE A 108 5.95 -13.44 3.96
C ILE A 108 7.17 -12.97 3.17
N ALA A 109 7.12 -13.19 1.85
CA ALA A 109 8.05 -12.60 0.90
C ALA A 109 7.26 -11.77 -0.11
N VAL A 110 7.69 -10.52 -0.35
CA VAL A 110 7.02 -9.63 -1.29
C VAL A 110 7.92 -9.37 -2.49
N ALA A 111 7.39 -9.65 -3.68
CA ALA A 111 7.92 -9.21 -4.95
C ALA A 111 7.15 -7.95 -5.37
N PRO A 112 7.73 -6.75 -5.27
CA PRO A 112 6.98 -5.50 -5.48
C PRO A 112 6.51 -5.30 -6.91
N GLY A 113 7.16 -5.91 -7.90
CA GLY A 113 6.76 -5.83 -9.30
C GLY A 113 6.55 -4.39 -9.78
N ALA A 114 5.40 -4.14 -10.40
CA ALA A 114 5.04 -2.84 -10.95
C ALA A 114 4.91 -1.73 -9.88
N ASN A 115 4.69 -2.04 -8.61
CA ASN A 115 4.67 -1.04 -7.54
C ASN A 115 5.95 -0.19 -7.51
N ASN A 116 7.11 -0.78 -7.85
CA ASN A 116 8.38 -0.08 -7.93
C ASN A 116 8.49 0.94 -9.10
N LEU A 117 7.51 0.96 -9.99
CA LEU A 117 7.50 1.87 -11.14
C LEU A 117 6.73 3.16 -10.88
N LEU A 118 6.12 3.29 -9.71
CA LEU A 118 5.40 4.50 -9.31
C LEU A 118 6.40 5.61 -8.91
N ARG A 119 7.12 6.14 -9.90
CA ARG A 119 8.20 7.13 -9.75
C ARG A 119 8.44 7.95 -11.01
N GLY A 120 9.23 9.04 -10.87
CA GLY A 120 9.64 9.90 -11.98
C GLY A 120 8.46 10.62 -12.65
N GLU A 121 8.49 10.75 -13.98
CA GLU A 121 7.48 11.46 -14.77
C GLU A 121 6.03 10.99 -14.52
N ARG A 122 5.84 9.75 -14.06
CA ARG A 122 4.51 9.26 -13.67
C ARG A 122 3.92 10.02 -12.50
N MET A 123 4.77 10.51 -11.60
CA MET A 123 4.32 11.29 -10.45
C MET A 123 3.85 12.68 -10.87
N ASP A 124 4.44 13.27 -11.90
CA ASP A 124 4.08 14.61 -12.36
C ASP A 124 2.64 14.65 -12.91
N THR A 125 2.19 13.56 -13.54
CA THR A 125 0.83 13.47 -14.13
C THR A 125 -0.28 13.49 -13.09
N ILE A 126 0.01 13.12 -11.84
CA ILE A 126 -0.97 13.01 -10.76
C ILE A 126 -1.02 14.24 -9.84
N LEU A 127 -0.05 15.16 -9.95
CA LEU A 127 0.00 16.36 -9.11
C LEU A 127 -1.28 17.21 -9.16
N PRO A 128 -1.93 17.43 -10.32
CA PRO A 128 -3.19 18.18 -10.38
C PRO A 128 -4.32 17.52 -9.57
N VAL A 129 -4.39 16.18 -9.57
CA VAL A 129 -5.41 15.42 -8.84
C VAL A 129 -5.21 15.56 -7.33
N ILE A 130 -3.95 15.51 -6.87
CA ILE A 130 -3.61 15.71 -5.47
C ILE A 130 -4.00 17.11 -5.00
N LYS A 131 -3.74 18.14 -5.81
CA LYS A 131 -4.09 19.52 -5.49
C LYS A 131 -5.60 19.74 -5.30
N GLU A 132 -6.43 18.96 -6.00
CA GLU A 132 -7.90 19.07 -5.91
C GLU A 132 -8.50 18.17 -4.82
N ALA A 133 -7.69 17.35 -4.15
CA ALA A 133 -8.15 16.41 -3.14
C ALA A 133 -8.32 17.09 -1.77
N ASP A 134 -9.27 16.59 -0.98
CA ASP A 134 -9.40 16.93 0.44
C ASP A 134 -8.33 16.20 1.28
N ALA A 135 -7.85 15.03 0.81
CA ALA A 135 -6.81 14.25 1.49
C ALA A 135 -6.01 13.37 0.53
N LEU A 136 -4.73 13.22 0.82
CA LEU A 136 -3.79 12.28 0.21
C LEU A 136 -3.45 11.19 1.24
N VAL A 137 -3.60 9.92 0.84
CA VAL A 137 -3.31 8.75 1.67
C VAL A 137 -2.12 7.99 1.10
N LEU A 138 -1.11 7.71 1.92
CA LEU A 138 0.17 7.13 1.52
C LEU A 138 0.59 5.98 2.45
N GLN A 139 1.43 5.08 1.92
CA GLN A 139 2.11 4.01 2.63
C GLN A 139 3.54 3.86 2.09
N LEU A 140 4.33 2.87 2.59
CA LEU A 140 5.72 2.70 2.17
C LEU A 140 5.97 1.44 1.31
N GLU A 141 4.95 0.94 0.61
CA GLU A 141 5.08 -0.20 -0.34
C GLU A 141 5.32 0.24 -1.79
N ILE A 142 5.57 1.51 -2.03
CA ILE A 142 6.02 2.11 -3.29
C ILE A 142 7.38 2.76 -3.08
N PRO A 143 8.08 3.23 -4.14
CA PRO A 143 9.39 3.86 -3.96
C PRO A 143 9.37 4.98 -2.92
N TYR A 144 10.28 4.88 -1.96
CA TYR A 144 10.34 5.79 -0.81
C TYR A 144 10.47 7.26 -1.24
N GLU A 145 11.32 7.53 -2.24
CA GLU A 145 11.54 8.86 -2.78
C GLU A 145 10.25 9.47 -3.35
N SER A 146 9.39 8.63 -3.94
CA SER A 146 8.08 9.07 -4.45
C SER A 146 7.16 9.49 -3.30
N VAL A 147 7.15 8.73 -2.21
CA VAL A 147 6.35 9.09 -1.01
C VAL A 147 6.81 10.43 -0.45
N ILE A 148 8.12 10.63 -0.31
CA ILE A 148 8.68 11.90 0.19
C ILE A 148 8.28 13.06 -0.71
N SER A 149 8.47 12.94 -2.03
CA SER A 149 8.12 13.98 -3.00
C SER A 149 6.62 14.31 -2.98
N LEU A 150 5.76 13.30 -2.81
CA LEU A 150 4.30 13.49 -2.70
C LEU A 150 3.90 14.23 -1.42
N ILE A 151 4.54 13.91 -0.29
CA ILE A 151 4.33 14.62 0.97
C ILE A 151 4.73 16.09 0.83
N GLU A 152 5.92 16.35 0.27
CA GLU A 152 6.40 17.71 0.04
C GLU A 152 5.45 18.49 -0.86
N TYR A 153 5.03 17.90 -1.99
CA TYR A 153 4.09 18.56 -2.90
C TYR A 153 2.73 18.83 -2.24
N ALA A 154 2.11 17.82 -1.61
CA ALA A 154 0.79 17.94 -0.99
C ALA A 154 0.78 19.03 0.10
N HIS A 155 1.89 19.14 0.86
CA HIS A 155 2.07 20.22 1.82
C HIS A 155 2.11 21.61 1.16
N THR A 156 2.71 21.76 -0.04
CA THR A 156 2.75 23.07 -0.75
C THR A 156 1.38 23.50 -1.28
N VAL A 157 0.46 22.58 -1.48
CA VAL A 157 -0.89 22.84 -2.04
C VAL A 157 -2.00 22.70 -0.99
N ASP A 158 -1.63 22.57 0.30
CA ASP A 158 -2.54 22.48 1.45
C ASP A 158 -3.52 21.28 1.38
N THR A 159 -3.09 20.18 0.75
CA THR A 159 -3.83 18.92 0.75
C THR A 159 -3.48 18.14 2.02
N LYS A 160 -4.50 17.71 2.77
CA LYS A 160 -4.31 16.95 4.02
C LYS A 160 -3.59 15.63 3.78
N ILE A 161 -2.54 15.35 4.55
CA ILE A 161 -1.67 14.19 4.36
C ILE A 161 -1.92 13.15 5.46
N ILE A 162 -2.28 11.94 5.04
CA ILE A 162 -2.46 10.77 5.90
C ILE A 162 -1.41 9.74 5.53
N LEU A 163 -0.52 9.41 6.44
CA LEU A 163 0.56 8.46 6.20
C LEU A 163 0.46 7.25 7.12
N ASN A 164 0.46 6.05 6.53
CA ASN A 164 0.76 4.81 7.23
C ASN A 164 2.19 4.37 6.84
N PRO A 165 3.21 4.55 7.70
CA PRO A 165 4.61 4.27 7.37
C PRO A 165 4.93 2.78 7.46
N ALA A 166 4.16 1.96 6.79
CA ALA A 166 4.29 0.51 6.71
C ALA A 166 4.66 0.07 5.28
N PRO A 167 5.65 -0.85 5.10
CA PRO A 167 6.50 -1.43 6.14
C PRO A 167 7.40 -0.39 6.82
N ALA A 168 7.65 -0.60 8.12
CA ALA A 168 8.35 0.35 8.97
C ALA A 168 9.70 0.81 8.41
N LYS A 169 9.87 2.13 8.27
CA LYS A 169 11.12 2.79 7.86
C LYS A 169 11.31 4.08 8.63
N GLN A 170 12.56 4.45 8.83
CA GLN A 170 12.91 5.78 9.36
C GLN A 170 12.47 6.87 8.37
N ILE A 171 11.77 7.87 8.90
CA ILE A 171 11.32 9.05 8.14
C ILE A 171 11.96 10.28 8.77
N PRO A 172 12.59 11.17 7.97
CA PRO A 172 13.17 12.41 8.49
C PRO A 172 12.12 13.27 9.18
N SER A 173 12.50 13.90 10.31
CA SER A 173 11.59 14.74 11.10
C SER A 173 10.94 15.85 10.28
N TYR A 174 11.70 16.49 9.37
CA TYR A 174 11.17 17.55 8.51
C TYR A 174 10.07 17.09 7.53
N ILE A 175 9.98 15.77 7.27
CA ILE A 175 8.88 15.16 6.50
C ILE A 175 7.71 14.85 7.41
N LEU A 176 7.97 14.30 8.62
CA LEU A 176 6.91 14.01 9.59
C LEU A 176 6.15 15.27 10.01
N GLU A 177 6.82 16.40 10.11
CA GLU A 177 6.22 17.71 10.41
C GLU A 177 5.19 18.18 9.38
N LYS A 178 5.21 17.61 8.15
CA LYS A 178 4.26 17.91 7.08
C LYS A 178 3.04 16.98 7.06
N VAL A 179 3.07 15.90 7.85
CA VAL A 179 2.00 14.89 7.88
C VAL A 179 0.94 15.29 8.91
N ASP A 180 -0.32 15.35 8.49
CA ASP A 180 -1.44 15.71 9.35
C ASP A 180 -1.91 14.55 10.23
N ILE A 181 -1.91 13.33 9.68
CA ILE A 181 -2.33 12.11 10.39
C ILE A 181 -1.33 11.00 10.12
N LEU A 182 -0.78 10.45 11.19
CA LEU A 182 0.13 9.32 11.18
C LEU A 182 -0.59 8.10 11.77
N ILE A 183 -0.66 7.00 11.00
CA ILE A 183 -1.31 5.75 11.41
C ILE A 183 -0.23 4.69 11.63
N LEU A 184 -0.05 4.27 12.87
CA LEU A 184 1.05 3.41 13.31
C LEU A 184 0.52 2.23 14.11
N ASN A 185 1.20 1.10 14.00
CA ASN A 185 1.18 0.08 15.04
C ASN A 185 2.31 0.37 16.07
N GLU A 186 2.37 -0.41 17.14
CA GLU A 186 3.36 -0.25 18.22
C GLU A 186 4.81 -0.33 17.71
N THR A 187 5.11 -1.29 16.85
CA THR A 187 6.45 -1.47 16.27
C THR A 187 6.86 -0.30 15.39
N GLU A 188 5.95 0.19 14.56
CA GLU A 188 6.16 1.36 13.70
C GLU A 188 6.37 2.63 14.53
N ALA A 189 5.58 2.78 15.61
CA ALA A 189 5.70 3.92 16.53
C ALA A 189 7.06 3.94 17.22
N MET A 190 7.52 2.80 17.75
CA MET A 190 8.83 2.67 18.38
C MET A 190 9.98 3.02 17.41
N LEU A 191 9.88 2.50 16.16
CA LEU A 191 10.91 2.79 15.16
C LEU A 191 10.99 4.27 14.80
N ILE A 192 9.84 4.93 14.63
CA ILE A 192 9.77 6.35 14.25
C ILE A 192 10.20 7.24 15.42
N ALA A 193 9.79 6.90 16.65
CA ALA A 193 10.22 7.62 17.85
C ALA A 193 11.72 7.46 18.16
N GLY A 194 12.37 6.44 17.58
CA GLY A 194 13.77 6.12 17.85
C GLY A 194 14.02 5.65 19.28
N GLN A 195 12.99 5.22 19.98
CA GLN A 195 13.05 4.75 21.36
C GLN A 195 11.97 3.71 21.64
N SER A 196 12.19 2.91 22.68
CA SER A 196 11.17 2.02 23.20
C SER A 196 10.05 2.84 23.85
N LEU A 197 8.81 2.60 23.45
CA LEU A 197 7.61 3.22 24.00
C LEU A 197 6.90 2.21 24.90
N ASP A 198 6.42 2.65 26.05
CA ASP A 198 5.58 1.85 26.94
C ASP A 198 4.10 2.12 26.59
N PHE A 199 3.41 1.12 26.08
CA PHE A 199 2.00 1.18 25.75
C PHE A 199 1.10 0.55 26.82
N SER A 200 1.64 0.26 28.00
CA SER A 200 0.88 -0.38 29.11
C SER A 200 -0.06 0.58 29.83
N GLU A 201 0.14 1.89 29.67
CA GLU A 201 -0.78 2.92 30.17
C GLU A 201 -1.58 3.53 29.03
N PRO A 202 -2.92 3.75 29.20
CA PRO A 202 -3.80 4.32 28.18
C PRO A 202 -3.56 5.83 27.95
#